data_ad3150f1bee78a27c8c21194d96e1597
#
_entry.id   ad3150f1bee78a27c8c21194d96e1597
#
_cell.length_a   1.000
_cell.length_b   1.000
_cell.length_c   1.000
_cell.angle_alpha   90.00
_cell.angle_beta   90.00
_cell.angle_gamma   90.00
#
_symmetry.space_group_name_H-M   'P 1'
#
loop_
_entity.id
_entity.type
_entity.pdbx_description
1 polymer ?
#
loop_
_entity_poly.entity_id
_entity_poly.type
_entity_poly.pdbx_seq_one_letter_code
_entity_poly.pdbx_strand_id
1 'polypeptide(L)'
;MEITWLSHSAFLIESDEGVKILIDPFISNNPACTIPVEEIEADIICITHGHSDHFGDAMEIAHECNAPIICIHEIGLFLSKQGIDNITMNIGGSVVVRGIKFTMLDATHSSALDVVEEPVA
;
A
#
# COMPACT_ATOMS: atom_id res chain seq x y z
N MET A 1 -6.04 7.13 -17.78
CA MET A 1 -5.52 6.31 -16.65
C MET A 1 -4.46 5.36 -17.19
N GLU A 2 -3.35 5.24 -16.50
CA GLU A 2 -2.26 4.33 -16.86
C GLU A 2 -2.01 3.37 -15.72
N ILE A 3 -1.88 2.08 -16.03
CA ILE A 3 -1.61 1.02 -15.03
C ILE A 3 -0.29 0.36 -15.40
N THR A 4 0.66 0.38 -14.47
CA THR A 4 1.96 -0.26 -14.63
C THR A 4 2.06 -1.42 -13.63
N TRP A 5 2.30 -2.62 -14.14
CA TRP A 5 2.56 -3.79 -13.32
C TRP A 5 4.04 -3.83 -12.94
N LEU A 6 4.31 -3.83 -11.63
CA LEU A 6 5.67 -3.82 -11.09
C LEU A 6 6.13 -5.23 -10.68
N SER A 7 5.51 -6.24 -11.23
CA SER A 7 5.70 -7.64 -10.88
C SER A 7 4.99 -8.06 -9.59
N HIS A 8 4.77 -9.35 -9.39
CA HIS A 8 4.00 -9.91 -8.29
C HIS A 8 2.59 -9.26 -8.23
N SER A 9 2.22 -8.67 -7.11
CA SER A 9 0.95 -7.95 -6.96
C SER A 9 1.12 -6.44 -6.83
N ALA A 10 2.29 -5.93 -7.18
CA ALA A 10 2.61 -4.52 -7.10
C ALA A 10 2.16 -3.79 -8.38
N PHE A 11 1.35 -2.77 -8.21
CA PHE A 11 0.83 -1.97 -9.32
C PHE A 11 0.99 -0.48 -9.03
N LEU A 12 1.33 0.28 -10.06
CA LEU A 12 1.30 1.73 -10.02
C LEU A 12 0.21 2.21 -10.98
N ILE A 13 -0.75 2.96 -10.46
CA ILE A 13 -1.86 3.52 -11.23
C ILE A 13 -1.70 5.03 -11.26
N GLU A 14 -1.69 5.61 -12.44
CA GLU A 14 -1.73 7.07 -12.59
C GLU A 14 -3.11 7.47 -13.14
N SER A 15 -3.80 8.33 -12.39
CA SER A 15 -5.12 8.83 -12.81
C SER A 15 -4.98 9.83 -13.95
N ASP A 16 -6.11 10.19 -14.59
CA ASP A 16 -6.12 11.18 -15.66
C ASP A 16 -5.65 12.56 -15.17
N GLU A 17 -5.81 12.86 -13.88
CA GLU A 17 -5.34 14.10 -13.25
C GLU A 17 -3.90 13.99 -12.73
N GLY A 18 -3.22 12.87 -12.97
CA GLY A 18 -1.83 12.69 -12.60
C GLY A 18 -1.60 12.23 -11.16
N VAL A 19 -2.63 11.75 -10.45
CA VAL A 19 -2.47 11.18 -9.11
C VAL A 19 -1.90 9.77 -9.23
N LYS A 20 -0.80 9.51 -8.52
CA LYS A 20 -0.10 8.22 -8.54
C LYS A 20 -0.49 7.39 -7.33
N ILE A 21 -1.08 6.23 -7.58
CA ILE A 21 -1.54 5.28 -6.57
C ILE A 21 -0.70 4.02 -6.67
N LEU A 22 0.00 3.69 -5.59
CA LEU A 22 0.85 2.50 -5.53
C LEU A 22 0.17 1.44 -4.67
N ILE A 23 0.03 0.24 -5.20
CA ILE A 23 -0.66 -0.87 -4.52
C ILE A 23 0.32 -1.99 -4.24
N ASP A 24 0.33 -2.47 -2.99
CA ASP A 24 1.13 -3.62 -2.52
C ASP A 24 2.60 -3.56 -2.98
N PRO A 25 3.37 -2.56 -2.52
CA PRO A 25 4.68 -2.24 -3.08
C PRO A 25 5.80 -3.18 -2.65
N PHE A 26 5.73 -4.43 -3.08
CA PHE A 26 6.78 -5.42 -2.90
C PHE A 26 7.85 -5.20 -3.98
N ILE A 27 8.84 -4.35 -3.70
CA ILE A 27 9.80 -3.84 -4.69
C ILE A 27 11.22 -4.34 -4.43
N SER A 28 11.84 -3.95 -3.31
CA SER A 28 13.27 -4.19 -3.08
C SER A 28 13.61 -5.68 -2.90
N ASN A 29 12.74 -6.47 -2.29
CA ASN A 29 12.94 -7.91 -2.11
C ASN A 29 12.28 -8.76 -3.21
N ASN A 30 11.77 -8.10 -4.25
CA ASN A 30 11.12 -8.76 -5.38
C ASN A 30 12.14 -8.96 -6.50
N PRO A 31 12.62 -10.19 -6.74
CA PRO A 31 13.66 -10.44 -7.74
C PRO A 31 13.22 -10.15 -9.18
N ALA A 32 11.91 -10.11 -9.42
CA ALA A 32 11.36 -9.82 -10.74
C ALA A 32 11.11 -8.33 -10.97
N CYS A 33 11.18 -7.49 -9.93
CA CYS A 33 11.03 -6.06 -10.09
C CYS A 33 12.38 -5.43 -10.42
N THR A 34 12.45 -4.70 -11.53
CA THR A 34 13.69 -4.09 -12.01
C THR A 34 13.81 -2.60 -11.65
N ILE A 35 12.76 -2.02 -11.07
CA ILE A 35 12.75 -0.60 -10.71
C ILE A 35 13.26 -0.47 -9.27
N PRO A 36 14.31 0.34 -9.02
CA PRO A 36 14.77 0.61 -7.65
C PRO A 36 13.69 1.30 -6.83
N VAL A 37 13.61 0.96 -5.55
CA VAL A 37 12.61 1.55 -4.65
C VAL A 37 12.75 3.08 -4.56
N GLU A 38 13.96 3.59 -4.68
CA GLU A 38 14.26 5.02 -4.62
C GLU A 38 13.68 5.81 -5.80
N GLU A 39 13.37 5.13 -6.90
CA GLU A 39 12.79 5.76 -8.10
C GLU A 39 11.26 5.75 -8.10
N ILE A 40 10.64 5.10 -7.12
CA ILE A 40 9.18 5.03 -7.04
C ILE A 40 8.64 6.35 -6.48
N GLU A 41 7.68 6.94 -7.19
CA GLU A 41 6.93 8.10 -6.73
C GLU A 41 5.48 7.73 -6.55
N ALA A 42 4.88 8.12 -5.43
CA ALA A 42 3.48 7.85 -5.14
C ALA A 42 2.85 9.00 -4.35
N ASP A 43 1.60 9.28 -4.65
CA ASP A 43 0.79 10.25 -3.90
C ASP A 43 -0.05 9.54 -2.84
N ILE A 44 -0.42 8.30 -3.10
CA ILE A 44 -1.24 7.46 -2.22
C ILE A 44 -0.69 6.03 -2.34
N ILE A 45 -0.62 5.33 -1.20
CA ILE A 45 -0.23 3.92 -1.16
C ILE A 45 -1.41 3.13 -0.61
N CYS A 46 -1.72 1.99 -1.23
CA CYS A 46 -2.74 1.07 -0.75
C CYS A 46 -2.11 -0.27 -0.41
N ILE A 47 -2.48 -0.82 0.73
CA ILE A 47 -2.06 -2.16 1.16
C ILE A 47 -3.30 -3.03 1.27
N THR A 48 -3.33 -4.14 0.53
CA THR A 48 -4.48 -5.06 0.55
C THR A 48 -4.51 -5.88 1.84
N HIS A 49 -3.36 -6.34 2.29
CA HIS A 49 -3.20 -7.10 3.54
C HIS A 49 -1.73 -7.06 3.98
N GLY A 50 -1.44 -7.60 5.17
CA GLY A 50 -0.17 -7.40 5.85
C GLY A 50 0.95 -8.39 5.55
N HIS A 51 0.79 -9.33 4.61
CA HIS A 51 1.89 -10.22 4.25
C HIS A 51 3.06 -9.42 3.66
N SER A 52 4.29 -9.84 3.95
CA SER A 52 5.49 -9.08 3.58
C SER A 52 5.67 -8.88 2.08
N ASP A 53 5.18 -9.81 1.26
CA ASP A 53 5.22 -9.73 -0.20
C ASP A 53 4.10 -8.83 -0.79
N HIS A 54 3.33 -8.18 0.06
CA HIS A 54 2.33 -7.15 -0.28
C HIS A 54 2.60 -5.84 0.46
N PHE A 55 2.85 -5.91 1.76
CA PHE A 55 3.24 -4.74 2.56
C PHE A 55 4.55 -4.13 2.03
N GLY A 56 5.54 -4.99 1.75
CA GLY A 56 6.77 -4.64 1.07
C GLY A 56 7.46 -3.40 1.65
N ASP A 57 7.77 -2.47 0.75
CA ASP A 57 8.48 -1.22 1.06
C ASP A 57 7.54 -0.05 1.35
N ALA A 58 6.29 -0.33 1.73
CA ALA A 58 5.28 0.73 1.92
C ALA A 58 5.71 1.81 2.90
N MET A 59 6.32 1.44 4.03
CA MET A 59 6.75 2.43 5.03
C MET A 59 7.85 3.35 4.50
N GLU A 60 8.85 2.79 3.82
CA GLU A 60 9.95 3.56 3.25
C GLU A 60 9.43 4.53 2.18
N ILE A 61 8.58 4.03 1.28
CA ILE A 61 8.03 4.86 0.19
C ILE A 61 7.09 5.93 0.75
N ALA A 62 6.26 5.59 1.73
CA ALA A 62 5.38 6.56 2.39
C ALA A 62 6.18 7.70 3.03
N HIS A 63 7.28 7.37 3.68
CA HIS A 63 8.15 8.37 4.30
C HIS A 63 8.81 9.27 3.25
N GLU A 64 9.42 8.67 2.23
CA GLU A 64 10.14 9.42 1.19
C GLU A 64 9.21 10.29 0.32
N CYS A 65 8.03 9.78 0.00
CA CYS A 65 7.06 10.49 -0.85
C CYS A 65 6.07 11.34 -0.06
N ASN A 66 6.08 11.26 1.27
CA ASN A 66 5.08 11.89 2.14
C ASN A 66 3.66 11.50 1.72
N ALA A 67 3.46 10.22 1.42
CA ALA A 67 2.21 9.66 0.93
C ALA A 67 1.47 8.93 2.05
N PRO A 68 0.16 9.15 2.23
CA PRO A 68 -0.62 8.38 3.19
C PRO A 68 -0.83 6.94 2.70
N ILE A 69 -0.96 6.01 3.63
CA ILE A 69 -1.24 4.60 3.34
C ILE A 69 -2.71 4.32 3.66
N ILE A 70 -3.43 3.82 2.68
CA ILE A 70 -4.81 3.34 2.84
C ILE A 70 -4.76 1.84 3.15
N CYS A 71 -5.37 1.43 4.24
CA CYS A 71 -5.28 0.04 4.72
C CYS A 71 -6.42 -0.28 5.69
N ILE A 72 -6.48 -1.55 6.11
CA ILE A 72 -7.40 -1.98 7.16
C ILE A 72 -6.98 -1.40 8.51
N HIS A 73 -7.92 -1.29 9.44
CA HIS A 73 -7.74 -0.64 10.75
C HIS A 73 -6.50 -1.13 11.51
N GLU A 74 -6.28 -2.44 11.59
CA GLU A 74 -5.18 -3.03 12.36
C GLU A 74 -3.81 -2.67 11.80
N ILE A 75 -3.66 -2.61 10.50
CA ILE A 75 -2.43 -2.14 9.87
C ILE A 75 -2.24 -0.67 10.17
N GLY A 76 -3.30 0.12 10.13
CA GLY A 76 -3.25 1.55 10.46
C GLY A 76 -2.79 1.80 11.89
N LEU A 77 -3.22 0.99 12.85
CA LEU A 77 -2.74 1.08 14.24
C LEU A 77 -1.22 0.90 14.32
N PHE A 78 -0.69 -0.09 13.60
CA PHE A 78 0.76 -0.31 13.53
C PHE A 78 1.46 0.89 12.89
N LEU A 79 0.98 1.37 11.76
CA LEU A 79 1.58 2.50 11.03
C LEU A 79 1.57 3.79 11.86
N SER A 80 0.51 4.04 12.62
CA SER A 80 0.42 5.20 13.50
C SER A 80 1.51 5.17 14.58
N LYS A 81 1.81 3.99 15.11
CA LYS A 81 2.91 3.82 16.08
C LYS A 81 4.28 4.08 15.46
N GLN A 82 4.39 3.92 14.15
CA GLN A 82 5.61 4.20 13.39
C GLN A 82 5.67 5.65 12.90
N GLY A 83 4.68 6.47 13.22
CA GLY A 83 4.63 7.87 12.78
C GLY A 83 4.29 8.05 11.30
N ILE A 84 3.63 7.09 10.69
CA ILE A 84 3.26 7.11 9.27
C ILE A 84 1.78 7.43 9.12
N ASP A 85 1.47 8.45 8.32
CA ASP A 85 0.10 8.85 8.02
C ASP A 85 -0.64 7.71 7.32
N ASN A 86 -1.84 7.43 7.80
CA ASN A 86 -2.66 6.38 7.22
C ASN A 86 -4.13 6.75 7.27
N ILE A 87 -4.89 6.12 6.39
CA ILE A 87 -6.34 6.27 6.30
C ILE A 87 -6.90 4.86 6.33
N THR A 88 -7.70 4.57 7.34
CA THR A 88 -8.19 3.21 7.56
C THR A 88 -9.64 3.06 7.19
N MET A 89 -10.00 1.84 6.81
CA MET A 89 -11.37 1.42 6.61
C MET A 89 -11.48 -0.08 6.92
N ASN A 90 -12.70 -0.55 7.04
CA ASN A 90 -12.98 -1.97 7.17
C ASN A 90 -13.55 -2.51 5.86
N ILE A 91 -13.61 -3.84 5.75
CA ILE A 91 -14.20 -4.52 4.59
C ILE A 91 -15.61 -3.99 4.36
N GLY A 92 -15.90 -3.59 3.12
CA GLY A 92 -17.16 -2.98 2.72
C GLY A 92 -17.19 -1.46 2.86
N GLY A 93 -16.19 -0.87 3.52
CA GLY A 93 -16.09 0.58 3.66
C GLY A 93 -15.44 1.26 2.45
N SER A 94 -15.60 2.59 2.39
CA SER A 94 -15.02 3.41 1.35
C SER A 94 -14.48 4.72 1.93
N VAL A 95 -13.43 5.24 1.30
CA VAL A 95 -12.89 6.58 1.58
C VAL A 95 -12.62 7.29 0.27
N VAL A 96 -12.67 8.62 0.30
CA VAL A 96 -12.32 9.45 -0.86
C VAL A 96 -11.05 10.22 -0.51
N VAL A 97 -10.01 10.05 -1.31
CA VAL A 97 -8.72 10.73 -1.14
C VAL A 97 -8.32 11.32 -2.49
N ARG A 98 -8.03 12.61 -2.52
CA ARG A 98 -7.70 13.34 -3.75
C ARG A 98 -8.71 13.15 -4.87
N GLY A 99 -10.00 13.10 -4.52
CA GLY A 99 -11.09 12.91 -5.47
C GLY A 99 -11.26 11.47 -5.97
N ILE A 100 -10.48 10.53 -5.46
CA ILE A 100 -10.56 9.12 -5.86
C ILE A 100 -11.20 8.32 -4.75
N LYS A 101 -12.19 7.50 -5.10
CA LYS A 101 -12.88 6.63 -4.15
C LYS A 101 -12.17 5.28 -4.06
N PHE A 102 -11.84 4.90 -2.84
CA PHE A 102 -11.25 3.61 -2.51
C PHE A 102 -12.27 2.80 -1.73
N THR A 103 -12.55 1.59 -2.18
CA THR A 103 -13.50 0.67 -1.53
C THR A 103 -12.77 -0.62 -1.20
N MET A 104 -12.86 -1.06 0.05
CA MET A 104 -12.29 -2.34 0.48
C MET A 104 -13.29 -3.45 0.27
N LEU A 105 -12.91 -4.43 -0.53
CA LEU A 105 -13.72 -5.60 -0.82
C LEU A 105 -13.25 -6.80 0.01
N ASP A 106 -14.15 -7.73 0.24
CA ASP A 106 -13.82 -8.99 0.87
C ASP A 106 -12.96 -9.85 -0.08
N ALA A 107 -12.01 -10.58 0.49
CA ALA A 107 -11.17 -11.50 -0.24
C ALA A 107 -10.92 -12.76 0.59
N THR A 108 -11.02 -13.91 -0.05
CA THR A 108 -10.72 -15.20 0.60
C THR A 108 -9.22 -15.41 0.60
N HIS A 109 -8.56 -14.91 1.64
CA HIS A 109 -7.11 -14.96 1.78
C HIS A 109 -6.71 -14.83 3.25
N SER A 110 -5.63 -15.47 3.63
CA SER A 110 -5.04 -15.26 4.96
C SER A 110 -4.40 -13.88 5.03
N SER A 111 -4.25 -13.37 6.24
CA SER A 111 -3.61 -12.08 6.47
C SER A 111 -2.90 -12.08 7.82
N ALA A 112 -1.72 -11.48 7.84
CA ALA A 112 -0.96 -11.20 9.05
C ALA A 112 0.00 -10.04 8.76
N LEU A 113 0.43 -9.33 9.80
CA LEU A 113 1.41 -8.28 9.64
C LEU A 113 2.79 -8.84 9.94
N ASP A 114 3.45 -9.36 8.91
CA ASP A 114 4.72 -10.10 9.00
C ASP A 114 5.93 -9.24 9.34
N VAL A 115 5.80 -7.92 9.27
CA VAL A 115 6.90 -6.98 9.52
C VAL A 115 7.19 -6.77 11.00
N VAL A 116 6.42 -7.41 11.90
CA VAL A 116 6.62 -7.37 13.34
C VAL A 116 7.04 -8.75 13.84
N GLU A 117 7.73 -8.81 15.02
CA GLU A 117 8.17 -10.08 15.61
C GLU A 117 7.00 -11.02 15.92
N GLU A 118 5.90 -10.44 16.42
CA GLU A 118 4.65 -11.18 16.67
C GLU A 118 3.62 -10.73 15.64
N PRO A 119 3.33 -11.54 14.62
CA PRO A 119 2.40 -11.16 13.56
C PRO A 119 1.02 -10.78 14.09
N VAL A 120 0.45 -9.73 13.51
CA VAL A 120 -0.88 -9.22 13.81
C VAL A 120 -1.73 -9.36 12.56
N ALA A 121 -2.93 -9.93 12.73
CA ALA A 121 -3.85 -10.16 11.62
C ALA A 121 -4.41 -8.85 11.03
#